data_d94a47a793479ddfb77abe0c13233ee3
#
_entry.id   d94a47a793479ddfb77abe0c13233ee3
#
_cell.length_a   1.000
_cell.length_b   1.000
_cell.length_c   1.000
_cell.angle_alpha   90.00
_cell.angle_beta   90.00
_cell.angle_gamma   90.00
#
_symmetry.space_group_name_H-M   'P 1'
#
loop_
_entity.id
_entity.type
_entity.pdbx_description
1 polymer ?
#
loop_
_entity_poly.entity_id
_entity_poly.type
_entity_poly.pdbx_seq_one_letter_code
_entity_poly.pdbx_strand_id
1 'polypeptide(L)'
;MRITLSSASRIVLAVCLSFLLFAQAIAQRPERRAAYSYPHALLAELAQLRDTALSNDQAFVQLAHLCNNIGPRLSGSPQAQHAAQYVADYLRNLGLDVQLEKVMVPHWVRGTETGELLQFKGQAPGTTQKIVLTALGGSVATPSEGLTAEVIVANSFEHLTSLGREKVTGKIVLFNTRFDKQLAAEGFGGDAYGQAVVYRGAGPSAAAQLGAVASLVRSVGGADYRLPHTGALGYTPDAPKIPAAAVAAEDADLIAYLTAHQAPVRMHLTLTPQTLPDVESYNVIADLKGSEHPEEIVIVSGHLDSWDLGTGAIDDGAGVAVSMQAAFLIKLLGLRPKRTIRVIAWMNEENGSMGGKTYAEDHKADFGNHVAAIESDLGAGHPVGFSAHANAKAMEMLQPLSAILQASGASVIRQSQSGEGADVAPLDAAGVPTLAPIQDNRTYFNYHHTAADTLDKVVPRELAENAAVMAVLVYAIASLPERLPR
;
A
#
# COMPACT_ATOMS: atom_id res chain seq x y z
N MET A 1 69.60 -41.83 9.87
CA MET A 1 69.41 -42.11 8.44
C MET A 1 68.31 -41.14 7.93
N ARG A 2 68.73 -40.06 7.25
CA ARG A 2 67.79 -39.09 6.69
C ARG A 2 67.43 -39.54 5.28
N ILE A 3 66.17 -39.95 5.07
CA ILE A 3 65.66 -40.30 3.73
C ILE A 3 65.31 -38.99 3.05
N THR A 4 66.14 -38.59 2.05
CA THR A 4 65.83 -37.45 1.16
C THR A 4 65.04 -37.96 -0.02
N LEU A 5 63.73 -37.67 -0.06
CA LEU A 5 62.90 -37.92 -1.24
C LEU A 5 63.34 -37.05 -2.41
N SER A 6 63.46 -37.62 -3.60
CA SER A 6 63.81 -36.91 -4.82
C SER A 6 62.70 -35.91 -5.23
N SER A 7 63.06 -34.89 -5.98
CA SER A 7 62.13 -33.87 -6.49
C SER A 7 60.93 -34.46 -7.25
N ALA A 8 61.15 -35.55 -8.00
CA ALA A 8 60.08 -36.27 -8.72
C ALA A 8 59.06 -36.92 -7.76
N SER A 9 59.51 -37.51 -6.64
CA SER A 9 58.66 -38.13 -5.65
C SER A 9 57.80 -37.10 -4.89
N ARG A 10 58.29 -35.85 -4.73
CA ARG A 10 57.54 -34.75 -4.11
C ARG A 10 56.41 -34.23 -5.02
N ILE A 11 56.66 -34.18 -6.36
CA ILE A 11 55.65 -33.75 -7.33
C ILE A 11 54.51 -34.79 -7.43
N VAL A 12 54.83 -36.08 -7.48
CA VAL A 12 53.80 -37.13 -7.50
C VAL A 12 52.96 -37.12 -6.23
N LEU A 13 53.58 -36.93 -5.07
CA LEU A 13 52.85 -36.85 -3.79
C LEU A 13 51.91 -35.62 -3.71
N ALA A 14 52.37 -34.47 -4.25
CA ALA A 14 51.55 -33.24 -4.30
C ALA A 14 50.38 -33.37 -5.28
N VAL A 15 50.55 -34.02 -6.43
CA VAL A 15 49.47 -34.28 -7.40
C VAL A 15 48.44 -35.29 -6.82
N CYS A 16 48.89 -36.36 -6.16
CA CYS A 16 47.98 -37.30 -5.50
C CYS A 16 47.20 -36.67 -4.35
N LEU A 17 47.84 -35.78 -3.54
CA LEU A 17 47.13 -35.04 -2.49
C LEU A 17 46.08 -34.07 -3.05
N SER A 18 46.40 -33.41 -4.19
CA SER A 18 45.49 -32.52 -4.87
C SER A 18 44.25 -33.27 -5.42
N PHE A 19 44.44 -34.45 -5.97
CA PHE A 19 43.34 -35.31 -6.45
C PHE A 19 42.47 -35.85 -5.30
N LEU A 20 43.08 -36.20 -4.15
CA LEU A 20 42.33 -36.62 -2.95
C LEU A 20 41.52 -35.49 -2.34
N LEU A 21 42.03 -34.28 -2.30
CA LEU A 21 41.30 -33.07 -1.85
C LEU A 21 40.16 -32.70 -2.82
N PHE A 22 40.36 -32.87 -4.13
CA PHE A 22 39.32 -32.65 -5.14
C PHE A 22 38.23 -33.75 -5.06
N ALA A 23 38.57 -34.97 -4.81
CA ALA A 23 37.62 -36.07 -4.61
C ALA A 23 36.80 -35.89 -3.34
N GLN A 24 37.39 -35.39 -2.23
CA GLN A 24 36.66 -35.04 -1.01
C GLN A 24 35.74 -33.81 -1.17
N ALA A 25 36.11 -32.82 -1.99
CA ALA A 25 35.27 -31.67 -2.30
C ALA A 25 34.06 -32.07 -3.16
N ILE A 26 34.17 -33.09 -3.99
CA ILE A 26 33.06 -33.64 -4.79
C ILE A 26 32.12 -34.49 -3.91
N ALA A 27 32.63 -35.17 -2.90
CA ALA A 27 31.85 -35.99 -1.96
C ALA A 27 31.05 -35.14 -0.94
N GLN A 28 31.41 -33.84 -0.78
CA GLN A 28 30.69 -32.89 0.08
C GLN A 28 29.74 -31.97 -0.71
N ARG A 29 29.28 -32.36 -1.91
CA ARG A 29 28.12 -31.66 -2.45
C ARG A 29 26.96 -31.86 -1.45
N PRO A 30 26.42 -30.78 -0.87
CA PRO A 30 25.23 -30.92 -0.04
C PRO A 30 24.19 -31.67 -0.90
N GLU A 31 23.62 -32.73 -0.36
CA GLU A 31 22.46 -33.38 -0.98
C GLU A 31 21.51 -32.25 -1.36
N ARG A 32 21.22 -32.10 -2.66
CA ARG A 32 20.14 -31.20 -3.08
C ARG A 32 18.90 -31.73 -2.39
N ARG A 33 18.48 -31.09 -1.31
CA ARG A 33 17.15 -31.33 -0.74
C ARG A 33 16.19 -31.33 -1.92
N ALA A 34 15.39 -32.39 -2.02
CA ALA A 34 14.34 -32.42 -3.04
C ALA A 34 13.52 -31.14 -2.92
N ALA A 35 13.42 -30.37 -4.02
CA ALA A 35 12.62 -29.17 -4.03
C ALA A 35 11.18 -29.53 -3.60
N TYR A 36 10.54 -28.65 -2.81
CA TYR A 36 9.15 -28.85 -2.44
C TYR A 36 8.29 -28.97 -3.70
N SER A 37 7.37 -29.92 -3.73
CA SER A 37 6.52 -30.16 -4.89
C SER A 37 5.05 -30.30 -4.48
N TYR A 38 4.19 -29.71 -5.28
CA TYR A 38 2.74 -29.83 -5.08
C TYR A 38 2.19 -31.13 -5.65
N PRO A 39 1.11 -31.68 -5.08
CA PRO A 39 0.38 -32.79 -5.71
C PRO A 39 -0.07 -32.43 -7.13
N HIS A 40 -0.04 -33.40 -8.05
CA HIS A 40 -0.44 -33.16 -9.46
C HIS A 40 -1.85 -32.59 -9.60
N ALA A 41 -2.80 -33.04 -8.76
CA ALA A 41 -4.16 -32.51 -8.75
C ALA A 41 -4.17 -31.01 -8.42
N LEU A 42 -3.44 -30.59 -7.37
CA LEU A 42 -3.35 -29.19 -7.00
C LEU A 42 -2.70 -28.35 -8.12
N LEU A 43 -1.65 -28.84 -8.77
CA LEU A 43 -1.03 -28.13 -9.90
C LEU A 43 -2.03 -27.90 -11.05
N ALA A 44 -2.87 -28.90 -11.35
CA ALA A 44 -3.90 -28.79 -12.38
C ALA A 44 -4.99 -27.77 -11.98
N GLU A 45 -5.44 -27.79 -10.73
CA GLU A 45 -6.42 -26.83 -10.21
C GLU A 45 -5.89 -25.39 -10.23
N LEU A 46 -4.63 -25.17 -9.84
CA LEU A 46 -3.98 -23.87 -9.86
C LEU A 46 -3.82 -23.33 -11.30
N ALA A 47 -3.46 -24.19 -12.25
CA ALA A 47 -3.38 -23.79 -13.66
C ALA A 47 -4.75 -23.42 -14.22
N GLN A 48 -5.79 -24.20 -13.92
CA GLN A 48 -7.16 -23.90 -14.33
C GLN A 48 -7.65 -22.60 -13.70
N LEU A 49 -7.37 -22.37 -12.42
CA LEU A 49 -7.75 -21.15 -11.71
C LEU A 49 -7.10 -19.91 -12.33
N ARG A 50 -5.79 -19.96 -12.61
CA ARG A 50 -5.07 -18.91 -13.33
C ARG A 50 -5.69 -18.63 -14.70
N ASP A 51 -5.89 -19.66 -15.52
CA ASP A 51 -6.37 -19.49 -16.89
C ASP A 51 -7.81 -18.95 -16.93
N THR A 52 -8.64 -19.37 -15.96
CA THR A 52 -10.00 -18.84 -15.81
C THR A 52 -9.99 -17.38 -15.36
N ALA A 53 -9.08 -17.00 -14.44
CA ALA A 53 -8.92 -15.60 -14.02
C ALA A 53 -8.55 -14.70 -15.20
N LEU A 54 -7.57 -15.12 -16.04
CA LEU A 54 -7.09 -14.35 -17.20
C LEU A 54 -8.17 -14.14 -18.28
N SER A 55 -9.22 -14.94 -18.30
CA SER A 55 -10.34 -14.86 -19.24
C SER A 55 -11.64 -14.31 -18.64
N ASN A 56 -11.57 -13.78 -17.41
CA ASN A 56 -12.76 -13.36 -16.66
C ASN A 56 -12.62 -11.89 -16.21
N ASP A 57 -13.64 -11.09 -16.43
CA ASP A 57 -13.67 -9.64 -16.20
C ASP A 57 -14.43 -9.23 -14.90
N GLN A 58 -14.87 -10.19 -14.08
CA GLN A 58 -15.68 -9.86 -12.89
C GLN A 58 -14.99 -8.90 -11.94
N ALA A 59 -13.67 -8.97 -11.75
CA ALA A 59 -12.96 -7.99 -10.92
C ALA A 59 -13.18 -6.57 -11.46
N PHE A 60 -13.07 -6.37 -12.79
CA PHE A 60 -13.29 -5.07 -13.39
C PHE A 60 -14.75 -4.61 -13.26
N VAL A 61 -15.72 -5.52 -13.40
CA VAL A 61 -17.14 -5.20 -13.19
C VAL A 61 -17.41 -4.75 -11.76
N GLN A 62 -16.84 -5.44 -10.76
CA GLN A 62 -16.99 -5.07 -9.35
C GLN A 62 -16.30 -3.73 -9.05
N LEU A 63 -15.08 -3.53 -9.55
CA LEU A 63 -14.37 -2.27 -9.42
C LEU A 63 -15.14 -1.11 -10.08
N ALA A 64 -15.67 -1.33 -11.30
CA ALA A 64 -16.47 -0.32 -11.98
C ALA A 64 -17.71 0.07 -11.16
N HIS A 65 -18.34 -0.88 -10.47
CA HIS A 65 -19.46 -0.56 -9.58
C HIS A 65 -19.01 0.28 -8.38
N LEU A 66 -17.92 -0.10 -7.71
CA LEU A 66 -17.37 0.68 -6.59
C LEU A 66 -17.03 2.12 -7.00
N CYS A 67 -16.38 2.29 -8.15
CA CYS A 67 -15.96 3.61 -8.65
C CYS A 67 -17.11 4.46 -9.18
N ASN A 68 -17.98 3.89 -10.04
CA ASN A 68 -18.92 4.67 -10.83
C ASN A 68 -20.32 4.78 -10.19
N ASN A 69 -20.72 3.78 -9.38
CA ASN A 69 -22.04 3.76 -8.74
C ASN A 69 -22.00 4.21 -7.28
N ILE A 70 -20.88 4.00 -6.59
CA ILE A 70 -20.68 4.41 -5.19
C ILE A 70 -19.80 5.66 -5.11
N GLY A 71 -18.62 5.62 -5.76
CA GLY A 71 -17.69 6.76 -5.81
C GLY A 71 -16.70 6.80 -4.65
N PRO A 72 -16.22 8.02 -4.26
CA PRO A 72 -15.27 8.19 -3.16
C PRO A 72 -15.78 7.61 -1.85
N ARG A 73 -14.95 6.83 -1.15
CA ARG A 73 -15.39 6.01 0.00
C ARG A 73 -14.64 6.34 1.29
N LEU A 74 -14.41 7.64 1.55
CA LEU A 74 -13.71 8.04 2.77
C LEU A 74 -14.43 7.46 4.01
N SER A 75 -13.65 6.90 4.93
CA SER A 75 -14.16 6.31 6.18
C SER A 75 -15.13 7.24 6.90
N GLY A 76 -16.25 6.69 7.35
CA GLY A 76 -17.34 7.47 8.00
C GLY A 76 -18.32 8.13 7.02
N SER A 77 -18.06 8.08 5.70
CA SER A 77 -18.98 8.61 4.71
C SER A 77 -20.14 7.63 4.42
N PRO A 78 -21.29 8.14 3.90
CA PRO A 78 -22.37 7.29 3.41
C PRO A 78 -21.91 6.33 2.30
N GLN A 79 -20.96 6.74 1.46
CA GLN A 79 -20.41 5.92 0.38
C GLN A 79 -19.62 4.73 0.93
N ALA A 80 -18.81 4.92 1.98
CA ALA A 80 -18.11 3.82 2.64
C ALA A 80 -19.10 2.79 3.21
N GLN A 81 -20.21 3.26 3.81
CA GLN A 81 -21.30 2.40 4.30
C GLN A 81 -21.96 1.60 3.16
N HIS A 82 -22.28 2.26 2.03
CA HIS A 82 -22.86 1.60 0.86
C HIS A 82 -21.89 0.59 0.24
N ALA A 83 -20.60 0.88 0.21
CA ALA A 83 -19.60 -0.03 -0.29
C ALA A 83 -19.49 -1.30 0.57
N ALA A 84 -19.47 -1.15 1.90
CA ALA A 84 -19.48 -2.30 2.82
C ALA A 84 -20.70 -3.20 2.59
N GLN A 85 -21.90 -2.60 2.46
CA GLN A 85 -23.11 -3.35 2.17
C GLN A 85 -23.06 -4.05 0.81
N TYR A 86 -22.59 -3.35 -0.22
CA TYR A 86 -22.47 -3.91 -1.57
C TYR A 86 -21.53 -5.12 -1.62
N VAL A 87 -20.33 -5.01 -1.03
CA VAL A 87 -19.36 -6.11 -0.99
C VAL A 87 -19.93 -7.29 -0.20
N ALA A 88 -20.58 -7.02 0.95
CA ALA A 88 -21.20 -8.04 1.76
C ALA A 88 -22.31 -8.79 0.99
N ASP A 89 -23.18 -8.07 0.29
CA ASP A 89 -24.28 -8.68 -0.46
C ASP A 89 -23.75 -9.49 -1.67
N TYR A 90 -22.74 -8.99 -2.35
CA TYR A 90 -22.08 -9.74 -3.43
C TYR A 90 -21.52 -11.08 -2.92
N LEU A 91 -20.75 -11.06 -1.83
CA LEU A 91 -20.15 -12.27 -1.27
C LEU A 91 -21.19 -13.25 -0.67
N ARG A 92 -22.29 -12.74 -0.09
CA ARG A 92 -23.43 -13.58 0.33
C ARG A 92 -24.09 -14.27 -0.86
N ASN A 93 -24.28 -13.55 -1.97
CA ASN A 93 -24.86 -14.11 -3.19
C ASN A 93 -23.97 -15.19 -3.83
N LEU A 94 -22.66 -15.17 -3.57
CA LEU A 94 -21.74 -16.26 -3.92
C LEU A 94 -21.86 -17.46 -2.96
N GLY A 95 -22.60 -17.33 -1.87
CA GLY A 95 -22.80 -18.37 -0.86
C GLY A 95 -21.64 -18.49 0.13
N LEU A 96 -20.94 -17.39 0.43
CA LEU A 96 -20.00 -17.31 1.54
C LEU A 96 -20.73 -16.97 2.85
N ASP A 97 -20.09 -17.32 3.96
CA ASP A 97 -20.54 -16.92 5.31
C ASP A 97 -20.02 -15.51 5.60
N VAL A 98 -20.91 -14.50 5.57
CA VAL A 98 -20.53 -13.08 5.59
C VAL A 98 -20.94 -12.41 6.88
N GLN A 99 -19.96 -11.77 7.51
CA GLN A 99 -20.11 -10.91 8.69
C GLN A 99 -19.69 -9.48 8.37
N LEU A 100 -20.43 -8.52 8.89
CA LEU A 100 -20.03 -7.12 9.01
C LEU A 100 -19.47 -6.92 10.42
N GLU A 101 -18.13 -6.81 10.52
CA GLU A 101 -17.44 -6.57 11.78
C GLU A 101 -17.39 -5.07 12.06
N LYS A 102 -17.92 -4.66 13.19
CA LYS A 102 -18.01 -3.26 13.58
C LYS A 102 -16.64 -2.64 13.83
N VAL A 103 -16.38 -1.50 13.19
CA VAL A 103 -15.20 -0.69 13.38
C VAL A 103 -15.59 0.75 13.70
N MET A 104 -15.04 1.32 14.77
CA MET A 104 -15.18 2.76 15.04
C MET A 104 -14.11 3.52 14.30
N VAL A 105 -14.52 4.44 13.43
CA VAL A 105 -13.59 5.16 12.54
C VAL A 105 -13.64 6.67 12.77
N PRO A 106 -12.52 7.39 12.61
CA PRO A 106 -12.50 8.84 12.59
C PRO A 106 -13.42 9.38 11.49
N HIS A 107 -14.20 10.41 11.81
CA HIS A 107 -15.10 11.05 10.85
C HIS A 107 -14.61 12.47 10.53
N TRP A 108 -13.74 12.55 9.55
CA TRP A 108 -13.25 13.81 9.01
C TRP A 108 -13.94 14.10 7.68
N VAL A 109 -14.39 15.36 7.51
CA VAL A 109 -15.10 15.82 6.31
C VAL A 109 -14.33 16.98 5.72
N ARG A 110 -14.02 16.90 4.43
CA ARG A 110 -13.41 17.97 3.65
C ARG A 110 -14.39 19.12 3.48
N GLY A 111 -13.90 20.33 3.52
CA GLY A 111 -14.70 21.53 3.29
C GLY A 111 -14.27 22.30 2.05
N THR A 112 -14.40 23.62 2.11
CA THR A 112 -13.88 24.53 1.11
C THR A 112 -12.37 24.63 1.25
N GLU A 113 -11.67 24.67 0.11
CA GLU A 113 -10.22 24.69 0.01
C GLU A 113 -9.80 25.74 -1.04
N THR A 114 -9.17 26.81 -0.60
CA THR A 114 -8.64 27.83 -1.52
C THR A 114 -7.29 28.37 -1.05
N GLY A 115 -6.44 28.69 -2.01
CA GLY A 115 -5.16 29.34 -1.75
C GLY A 115 -4.83 30.35 -2.83
N GLU A 116 -4.39 31.55 -2.42
CA GLU A 116 -4.03 32.62 -3.32
C GLU A 116 -2.77 33.38 -2.82
N LEU A 117 -1.83 33.65 -3.72
CA LEU A 117 -0.76 34.60 -3.46
C LEU A 117 -1.29 35.99 -3.66
N LEU A 118 -1.28 36.79 -2.59
CA LEU A 118 -1.82 38.14 -2.56
C LEU A 118 -0.78 39.18 -2.87
N GLN A 119 0.50 38.89 -2.52
CA GLN A 119 1.57 39.88 -2.63
C GLN A 119 2.95 39.22 -2.80
N PHE A 120 3.67 39.64 -3.80
CA PHE A 120 5.11 39.39 -4.00
C PHE A 120 5.71 40.50 -4.86
N LYS A 121 7.05 40.66 -4.82
CA LYS A 121 7.74 41.71 -5.59
C LYS A 121 7.55 41.48 -7.11
N GLY A 122 7.12 42.50 -7.84
CA GLY A 122 6.89 42.41 -9.29
C GLY A 122 5.51 41.91 -9.70
N GLN A 123 4.61 41.63 -8.76
CA GLN A 123 3.23 41.30 -9.04
C GLN A 123 2.51 42.45 -9.77
N ALA A 124 1.68 42.09 -10.77
CA ALA A 124 0.85 43.08 -11.46
C ALA A 124 -0.18 43.68 -10.49
N PRO A 125 -0.39 44.99 -10.47
CA PRO A 125 -1.34 45.64 -9.58
C PRO A 125 -2.77 45.09 -9.74
N GLY A 126 -3.43 44.83 -8.60
CA GLY A 126 -4.84 44.37 -8.57
C GLY A 126 -5.04 42.91 -8.99
N THR A 127 -3.98 42.10 -9.08
CA THR A 127 -4.06 40.71 -9.39
C THR A 127 -3.73 39.83 -8.19
N THR A 128 -4.23 38.57 -8.19
CA THR A 128 -3.83 37.49 -7.29
C THR A 128 -3.39 36.27 -8.12
N GLN A 129 -2.60 35.37 -7.51
CA GLN A 129 -2.18 34.15 -8.15
C GLN A 129 -2.81 32.95 -7.43
N LYS A 130 -3.77 32.27 -8.08
CA LYS A 130 -4.40 31.06 -7.54
C LYS A 130 -3.37 29.94 -7.39
N ILE A 131 -3.38 29.30 -6.23
CA ILE A 131 -2.62 28.08 -5.90
C ILE A 131 -3.57 26.89 -5.85
N VAL A 132 -3.23 25.81 -6.52
CA VAL A 132 -3.99 24.56 -6.48
C VAL A 132 -3.48 23.72 -5.32
N LEU A 133 -4.39 23.44 -4.39
CA LEU A 133 -4.09 22.69 -3.16
C LEU A 133 -5.30 21.87 -2.72
N THR A 134 -5.05 20.96 -1.79
CA THR A 134 -6.08 20.18 -1.09
C THR A 134 -5.71 19.99 0.37
N ALA A 135 -6.66 20.07 1.29
CA ALA A 135 -6.39 19.81 2.71
C ALA A 135 -5.89 18.38 2.92
N LEU A 136 -4.98 18.23 3.87
CA LEU A 136 -4.57 16.91 4.34
C LEU A 136 -5.65 16.32 5.24
N GLY A 137 -5.85 15.01 5.15
CA GLY A 137 -6.77 14.28 6.00
C GLY A 137 -6.44 14.43 7.48
N GLY A 138 -7.42 14.83 8.29
CA GLY A 138 -7.23 15.16 9.70
C GLY A 138 -6.80 16.61 9.96
N SER A 139 -6.60 17.44 8.92
CA SER A 139 -6.30 18.87 9.09
C SER A 139 -7.42 19.60 9.83
N VAL A 140 -7.03 20.58 10.66
CA VAL A 140 -7.97 21.54 11.26
C VAL A 140 -8.28 22.67 10.27
N ALA A 141 -9.40 23.39 10.51
CA ALA A 141 -9.80 24.53 9.71
C ALA A 141 -8.92 25.77 9.95
N THR A 142 -8.87 26.68 8.98
CA THR A 142 -8.44 28.08 9.18
C THR A 142 -9.49 28.84 10.00
N PRO A 143 -9.17 30.03 10.53
CA PRO A 143 -10.22 30.97 10.99
C PRO A 143 -11.28 31.21 9.91
N SER A 144 -12.47 31.65 10.29
CA SER A 144 -13.62 31.82 9.38
C SER A 144 -13.35 32.80 8.22
N GLU A 145 -12.52 33.81 8.45
CA GLU A 145 -12.07 34.78 7.45
C GLU A 145 -10.89 34.29 6.62
N GLY A 146 -10.43 33.04 6.83
CA GLY A 146 -9.21 32.51 6.28
C GLY A 146 -7.97 32.95 7.05
N LEU A 147 -6.80 32.59 6.54
CA LEU A 147 -5.50 32.88 7.14
C LEU A 147 -4.61 33.58 6.11
N THR A 148 -4.13 34.76 6.44
CA THR A 148 -3.16 35.47 5.59
C THR A 148 -1.80 35.61 6.29
N ALA A 149 -0.77 34.96 5.73
CA ALA A 149 0.58 35.04 6.28
C ALA A 149 1.65 35.01 5.17
N GLU A 150 2.88 35.36 5.54
CA GLU A 150 4.04 35.16 4.67
C GLU A 150 4.40 33.69 4.58
N VAL A 151 4.74 33.22 3.36
CA VAL A 151 5.18 31.85 3.10
C VAL A 151 6.70 31.79 3.17
N ILE A 152 7.21 30.78 3.86
CA ILE A 152 8.63 30.39 3.85
C ILE A 152 8.75 28.93 3.39
N VAL A 153 9.90 28.57 2.83
CA VAL A 153 10.16 27.25 2.27
C VAL A 153 11.18 26.50 3.13
N ALA A 154 10.85 25.28 3.49
CA ALA A 154 11.77 24.32 4.11
C ALA A 154 11.91 23.09 3.20
N ASN A 155 13.15 22.65 2.91
CA ASN A 155 13.41 21.51 2.07
C ASN A 155 13.63 20.21 2.87
N SER A 156 13.73 20.32 4.20
CA SER A 156 13.83 19.18 5.13
C SER A 156 13.51 19.64 6.55
N PHE A 157 13.39 18.69 7.50
CA PHE A 157 13.24 18.99 8.93
C PHE A 157 14.49 19.70 9.50
N GLU A 158 15.69 19.32 9.05
CA GLU A 158 16.94 19.98 9.43
C GLU A 158 16.96 21.42 8.93
N HIS A 159 16.51 21.67 7.68
CA HIS A 159 16.39 23.02 7.16
C HIS A 159 15.38 23.84 7.98
N LEU A 160 14.19 23.29 8.26
CA LEU A 160 13.20 23.95 9.13
C LEU A 160 13.81 24.31 10.50
N THR A 161 14.52 23.38 11.13
CA THR A 161 15.19 23.60 12.42
C THR A 161 16.23 24.72 12.33
N SER A 162 16.99 24.80 11.23
CA SER A 162 18.02 25.84 11.01
C SER A 162 17.43 27.22 10.81
N LEU A 163 16.19 27.34 10.31
CA LEU A 163 15.47 28.60 10.23
C LEU A 163 15.13 29.12 11.61
N GLY A 164 14.83 28.24 12.55
CA GLY A 164 14.55 28.59 13.94
C GLY A 164 13.21 29.34 14.13
N ARG A 165 12.80 29.43 15.40
CA ARG A 165 11.52 30.03 15.80
C ARG A 165 11.37 31.48 15.30
N GLU A 166 12.44 32.24 15.30
CA GLU A 166 12.42 33.67 14.89
C GLU A 166 11.91 33.85 13.45
N LYS A 167 12.35 32.99 12.51
CA LYS A 167 11.95 33.08 11.11
C LYS A 167 10.63 32.34 10.81
N VAL A 168 10.22 31.39 11.66
CA VAL A 168 9.05 30.50 11.43
C VAL A 168 7.79 31.06 12.08
N THR A 169 7.90 31.75 13.23
CA THR A 169 6.72 32.25 13.97
C THR A 169 5.82 33.12 13.08
N GLY A 170 4.53 32.79 13.05
CA GLY A 170 3.51 33.53 12.30
C GLY A 170 3.57 33.32 10.77
N LYS A 171 4.34 32.39 10.29
CA LYS A 171 4.49 32.08 8.86
C LYS A 171 3.70 30.83 8.44
N ILE A 172 3.44 30.71 7.15
CA ILE A 172 3.06 29.47 6.49
C ILE A 172 4.35 28.79 6.06
N VAL A 173 4.56 27.54 6.48
CA VAL A 173 5.73 26.74 6.07
C VAL A 173 5.35 25.84 4.92
N LEU A 174 6.04 25.95 3.78
CA LEU A 174 5.97 25.00 2.68
C LEU A 174 7.15 24.03 2.75
N PHE A 175 6.88 22.75 3.02
CA PHE A 175 7.83 21.65 2.80
C PHE A 175 7.90 21.34 1.30
N ASN A 176 9.07 21.59 0.67
CA ASN A 176 9.23 21.47 -0.78
C ASN A 176 10.15 20.32 -1.19
N THR A 177 10.10 19.20 -0.46
CA THR A 177 10.84 17.98 -0.84
C THR A 177 10.18 17.36 -2.08
N ARG A 178 10.99 17.06 -3.09
CA ARG A 178 10.52 16.50 -4.36
C ARG A 178 10.36 14.98 -4.26
N PHE A 179 9.32 14.46 -4.87
CA PHE A 179 9.19 13.03 -5.16
C PHE A 179 10.23 12.63 -6.22
N ASP A 180 10.95 11.55 -5.98
CA ASP A 180 11.96 11.04 -6.92
C ASP A 180 11.30 10.24 -8.06
N LYS A 181 10.95 10.97 -9.15
CA LYS A 181 10.34 10.37 -10.34
C LYS A 181 11.25 9.36 -11.05
N GLN A 182 12.59 9.50 -10.94
CA GLN A 182 13.51 8.58 -11.56
C GLN A 182 13.52 7.25 -10.80
N LEU A 183 13.63 7.30 -9.49
CA LEU A 183 13.56 6.11 -8.63
C LEU A 183 12.24 5.35 -8.85
N ALA A 184 11.11 6.09 -8.95
CA ALA A 184 9.81 5.50 -9.25
C ALA A 184 9.77 4.84 -10.64
N ALA A 185 10.34 5.48 -11.66
CA ALA A 185 10.41 4.92 -13.02
C ALA A 185 11.27 3.65 -13.11
N GLU A 186 12.19 3.45 -12.18
CA GLU A 186 13.00 2.24 -12.02
C GLU A 186 12.25 1.10 -11.28
N GLY A 187 10.99 1.33 -10.85
CA GLY A 187 10.17 0.34 -10.15
C GLY A 187 10.21 0.44 -8.62
N PHE A 188 10.85 1.48 -8.07
CA PHE A 188 10.98 1.74 -6.64
C PHE A 188 10.05 2.89 -6.18
N GLY A 189 8.80 2.89 -6.68
CA GLY A 189 7.83 3.93 -6.37
C GLY A 189 7.55 4.07 -4.86
N GLY A 190 7.46 2.96 -4.13
CA GLY A 190 7.29 2.96 -2.68
C GLY A 190 8.45 3.60 -1.92
N ASP A 191 9.71 3.37 -2.37
CA ASP A 191 10.89 4.00 -1.77
C ASP A 191 10.90 5.52 -2.03
N ALA A 192 10.55 5.94 -3.26
CA ALA A 192 10.42 7.35 -3.61
C ALA A 192 9.34 8.05 -2.77
N TYR A 193 8.22 7.38 -2.57
CA TYR A 193 7.13 7.87 -1.72
C TYR A 193 7.55 7.98 -0.25
N GLY A 194 8.19 6.95 0.30
CA GLY A 194 8.67 6.91 1.67
C GLY A 194 9.60 8.07 2.02
N GLN A 195 10.43 8.55 1.07
CA GLN A 195 11.34 9.67 1.28
C GLN A 195 10.61 11.02 1.40
N ALA A 196 9.45 11.17 0.77
CA ALA A 196 8.72 12.45 0.70
C ALA A 196 7.53 12.51 1.68
N VAL A 197 6.86 11.38 1.96
CA VAL A 197 5.63 11.32 2.76
C VAL A 197 5.81 11.74 4.21
N VAL A 198 7.01 11.63 4.76
CA VAL A 198 7.32 12.05 6.13
C VAL A 198 7.00 13.54 6.39
N TYR A 199 7.13 14.38 5.38
CA TYR A 199 6.80 15.82 5.48
C TYR A 199 5.29 16.07 5.46
N ARG A 200 4.50 15.19 4.83
CA ARG A 200 3.04 15.22 4.92
C ARG A 200 2.58 14.81 6.33
N GLY A 201 3.10 13.70 6.84
CA GLY A 201 2.70 13.15 8.12
C GLY A 201 3.11 14.03 9.32
N ALA A 202 4.39 14.33 9.46
CA ALA A 202 4.98 15.00 10.63
C ALA A 202 5.22 16.50 10.43
N GLY A 203 5.22 17.01 9.19
CA GLY A 203 5.52 18.39 8.88
C GLY A 203 4.68 19.43 9.62
N PRO A 204 3.33 19.27 9.70
CA PRO A 204 2.47 20.21 10.40
C PRO A 204 2.84 20.39 11.88
N SER A 205 3.11 19.30 12.60
CA SER A 205 3.54 19.35 14.01
C SER A 205 4.92 19.98 14.15
N ALA A 206 5.88 19.63 13.30
CA ALA A 206 7.23 20.20 13.34
C ALA A 206 7.21 21.72 13.07
N ALA A 207 6.41 22.18 12.11
CA ALA A 207 6.24 23.61 11.83
C ALA A 207 5.55 24.34 12.99
N ALA A 208 4.50 23.76 13.55
CA ALA A 208 3.76 24.30 14.69
C ALA A 208 4.62 24.48 15.95
N GLN A 209 5.51 23.54 16.24
CA GLN A 209 6.46 23.64 17.35
C GLN A 209 7.38 24.85 17.25
N LEU A 210 7.65 25.34 16.04
CA LEU A 210 8.41 26.57 15.80
C LEU A 210 7.52 27.83 15.64
N GLY A 211 6.19 27.70 15.84
CA GLY A 211 5.25 28.82 15.82
C GLY A 211 4.69 29.14 14.44
N ALA A 212 4.76 28.23 13.47
CA ALA A 212 4.06 28.37 12.19
C ALA A 212 2.53 28.41 12.42
N VAL A 213 1.81 29.11 11.54
CA VAL A 213 0.36 29.25 11.59
C VAL A 213 -0.38 28.35 10.59
N ALA A 214 0.32 27.82 9.59
CA ALA A 214 -0.14 26.76 8.69
C ALA A 214 1.05 26.00 8.12
N SER A 215 0.80 24.78 7.66
CA SER A 215 1.80 23.94 6.99
C SER A 215 1.28 23.53 5.61
N LEU A 216 2.11 23.73 4.61
CA LEU A 216 1.91 23.22 3.27
C LEU A 216 2.96 22.16 2.96
N VAL A 217 2.60 21.16 2.18
CA VAL A 217 3.54 20.19 1.66
C VAL A 217 3.41 20.12 0.14
N ARG A 218 4.53 20.09 -0.56
CA ARG A 218 4.55 19.72 -1.97
C ARG A 218 3.90 18.35 -2.12
N SER A 219 3.02 18.19 -3.10
CA SER A 219 2.39 16.88 -3.40
C SER A 219 3.40 15.75 -3.43
N VAL A 220 3.11 14.66 -2.73
CA VAL A 220 4.03 13.55 -2.43
C VAL A 220 3.92 12.46 -3.48
N GLY A 221 3.76 12.83 -4.74
CA GLY A 221 3.63 11.89 -5.84
C GLY A 221 4.26 12.40 -7.11
N GLY A 222 4.25 11.55 -8.14
CA GLY A 222 4.79 11.87 -9.46
C GLY A 222 3.85 12.65 -10.36
N ALA A 223 2.63 13.03 -9.89
CA ALA A 223 1.62 13.71 -10.68
C ALA A 223 2.13 15.01 -11.30
N ASP A 224 1.71 15.23 -12.53
CA ASP A 224 1.82 16.49 -13.26
C ASP A 224 0.42 17.13 -13.40
N TYR A 225 0.30 18.22 -14.15
CA TYR A 225 -0.97 18.88 -14.44
C TYR A 225 -1.68 19.50 -13.22
N ARG A 226 -0.89 19.94 -12.27
CA ARG A 226 -1.38 20.62 -11.05
C ARG A 226 -2.37 19.77 -10.25
N LEU A 227 -2.09 18.47 -10.11
CA LEU A 227 -2.86 17.55 -9.27
C LEU A 227 -2.29 17.55 -7.85
N PRO A 228 -3.00 18.07 -6.84
CA PRO A 228 -2.57 17.97 -5.46
C PRO A 228 -2.83 16.56 -4.93
N HIS A 229 -1.91 16.07 -4.11
CA HIS A 229 -1.90 14.73 -3.54
C HIS A 229 -2.24 14.80 -2.04
N THR A 230 -3.44 14.37 -1.65
CA THR A 230 -3.89 14.36 -0.25
C THR A 230 -3.22 13.22 0.57
N GLY A 231 -3.77 12.88 1.68
CA GLY A 231 -3.39 11.79 2.57
C GLY A 231 -3.40 12.21 4.02
N ALA A 232 -3.37 11.27 4.94
CA ALA A 232 -3.42 11.54 6.37
C ALA A 232 -2.18 12.31 6.87
N LEU A 233 -2.42 13.18 7.85
CA LEU A 233 -1.38 13.77 8.69
C LEU A 233 -1.49 13.24 10.13
N GLY A 234 -0.38 13.32 10.89
CA GLY A 234 -0.35 12.96 12.31
C GLY A 234 0.02 14.18 13.16
N TYR A 235 -0.96 14.77 13.87
CA TYR A 235 -0.64 15.77 14.89
C TYR A 235 -0.06 15.10 16.12
N THR A 236 1.08 15.61 16.63
CA THR A 236 1.64 15.15 17.89
C THR A 236 0.96 15.88 19.07
N PRO A 237 0.79 15.20 20.24
CA PRO A 237 0.08 15.79 21.39
C PRO A 237 0.73 17.07 21.95
N ASP A 238 2.03 17.25 21.73
CA ASP A 238 2.86 18.34 22.25
C ASP A 238 2.95 19.55 21.32
N ALA A 239 2.31 19.50 20.14
CA ALA A 239 2.29 20.59 19.17
C ALA A 239 0.88 21.16 18.97
N PRO A 240 0.72 22.48 18.80
CA PRO A 240 -0.54 23.06 18.38
C PRO A 240 -0.99 22.46 17.04
N LYS A 241 -2.28 22.18 16.89
CA LYS A 241 -2.85 21.79 15.59
C LYS A 241 -2.98 23.04 14.73
N ILE A 242 -2.37 23.02 13.56
CA ILE A 242 -2.43 24.10 12.57
C ILE A 242 -3.01 23.59 11.25
N PRO A 243 -3.70 24.45 10.44
CA PRO A 243 -4.19 24.07 9.12
C PRO A 243 -3.07 23.52 8.24
N ALA A 244 -3.37 22.45 7.50
CA ALA A 244 -2.38 21.79 6.66
C ALA A 244 -2.98 21.33 5.32
N ALA A 245 -2.24 21.58 4.22
CA ALA A 245 -2.65 21.21 2.87
C ALA A 245 -1.47 20.75 2.02
N ALA A 246 -1.77 19.88 1.03
CA ALA A 246 -0.86 19.56 -0.05
C ALA A 246 -1.03 20.57 -1.19
N VAL A 247 0.07 21.04 -1.75
CA VAL A 247 0.11 21.96 -2.89
C VAL A 247 0.57 21.21 -4.13
N ALA A 248 -0.06 21.45 -5.27
CA ALA A 248 0.38 20.89 -6.54
C ALA A 248 1.87 21.16 -6.80
N ALA A 249 2.57 20.21 -7.39
CA ALA A 249 4.02 20.28 -7.54
C ALA A 249 4.51 21.54 -8.26
N GLU A 250 3.79 21.95 -9.30
CA GLU A 250 4.10 23.15 -10.09
C GLU A 250 3.88 24.44 -9.29
N ASP A 251 2.85 24.47 -8.45
CA ASP A 251 2.58 25.63 -7.59
C ASP A 251 3.57 25.70 -6.41
N ALA A 252 4.03 24.55 -5.91
CA ALA A 252 5.11 24.52 -4.93
C ALA A 252 6.43 25.06 -5.52
N ASP A 253 6.74 24.75 -6.79
CA ASP A 253 7.88 25.33 -7.52
C ASP A 253 7.71 26.84 -7.73
N LEU A 254 6.51 27.31 -8.08
CA LEU A 254 6.21 28.73 -8.18
C LEU A 254 6.46 29.45 -6.85
N ILE A 255 5.89 28.94 -5.74
CA ILE A 255 6.08 29.53 -4.41
C ILE A 255 7.57 29.56 -4.04
N ALA A 256 8.29 28.46 -4.27
CA ALA A 256 9.72 28.37 -3.98
C ALA A 256 10.53 29.35 -4.80
N TYR A 257 10.23 29.53 -6.08
CA TYR A 257 10.88 30.54 -6.93
C TYR A 257 10.62 31.97 -6.41
N LEU A 258 9.37 32.30 -6.11
CA LEU A 258 8.99 33.65 -5.65
C LEU A 258 9.60 33.95 -4.28
N THR A 259 9.62 33.01 -3.34
CA THR A 259 10.24 33.22 -2.02
C THR A 259 11.76 33.46 -2.12
N ALA A 260 12.42 32.79 -3.07
CA ALA A 260 13.86 32.96 -3.28
C ALA A 260 14.25 34.30 -3.96
N HIS A 261 13.38 34.87 -4.82
CA HIS A 261 13.74 35.98 -5.69
C HIS A 261 12.89 37.24 -5.49
N GLN A 262 11.68 37.10 -4.95
CA GLN A 262 10.67 38.15 -4.90
C GLN A 262 9.98 38.26 -3.53
N ALA A 263 10.67 37.86 -2.47
CA ALA A 263 10.17 37.94 -1.10
C ALA A 263 9.92 39.41 -0.65
N PRO A 264 8.99 39.63 0.32
CA PRO A 264 8.15 38.66 0.96
C PRO A 264 7.03 38.16 0.05
N VAL A 265 6.63 36.88 0.18
CA VAL A 265 5.49 36.29 -0.50
C VAL A 265 4.38 36.11 0.51
N ARG A 266 3.22 36.72 0.32
CA ARG A 266 2.05 36.58 1.20
C ARG A 266 0.97 35.74 0.52
N MET A 267 0.44 34.77 1.26
CA MET A 267 -0.61 33.90 0.83
C MET A 267 -1.85 34.01 1.71
N HIS A 268 -3.01 33.98 1.11
CA HIS A 268 -4.28 33.75 1.78
C HIS A 268 -4.69 32.29 1.60
N LEU A 269 -5.05 31.62 2.70
CA LEU A 269 -5.43 30.22 2.76
C LEU A 269 -6.79 30.10 3.45
N THR A 270 -7.74 29.40 2.82
CA THR A 270 -9.00 29.02 3.43
C THR A 270 -9.14 27.51 3.37
N LEU A 271 -9.23 26.87 4.52
CA LEU A 271 -9.53 25.45 4.68
C LEU A 271 -10.65 25.34 5.71
N THR A 272 -11.74 24.63 5.37
CA THR A 272 -12.89 24.47 6.26
C THR A 272 -13.24 23.00 6.56
N PRO A 273 -12.26 22.11 6.73
CA PRO A 273 -12.56 20.74 7.09
C PRO A 273 -13.19 20.68 8.49
N GLN A 274 -13.90 19.60 8.75
CA GLN A 274 -14.52 19.35 10.05
C GLN A 274 -14.14 17.97 10.56
N THR A 275 -13.78 17.88 11.83
CA THR A 275 -13.68 16.61 12.55
C THR A 275 -14.95 16.43 13.35
N LEU A 276 -15.77 15.46 12.96
CA LEU A 276 -17.00 15.07 13.63
C LEU A 276 -16.70 13.95 14.64
N PRO A 277 -17.66 13.59 15.53
CA PRO A 277 -17.49 12.42 16.37
C PRO A 277 -17.26 11.15 15.56
N ASP A 278 -16.42 10.24 16.08
CA ASP A 278 -16.17 8.94 15.47
C ASP A 278 -17.51 8.23 15.19
N VAL A 279 -17.55 7.50 14.08
CA VAL A 279 -18.77 6.85 13.60
C VAL A 279 -18.53 5.35 13.37
N GLU A 280 -19.60 4.58 13.47
CA GLU A 280 -19.59 3.16 13.19
C GLU A 280 -19.46 2.90 11.69
N SER A 281 -18.54 2.04 11.32
CA SER A 281 -18.34 1.49 9.99
C SER A 281 -18.02 -0.01 10.09
N TYR A 282 -17.65 -0.68 9.00
CA TYR A 282 -17.52 -2.14 9.03
C TYR A 282 -16.37 -2.65 8.16
N ASN A 283 -15.58 -3.58 8.72
CA ASN A 283 -14.88 -4.56 7.88
C ASN A 283 -15.92 -5.52 7.29
N VAL A 284 -15.74 -5.92 6.04
CA VAL A 284 -16.53 -7.01 5.45
C VAL A 284 -15.70 -8.27 5.48
N ILE A 285 -16.13 -9.25 6.27
CA ILE A 285 -15.46 -10.54 6.42
C ILE A 285 -16.34 -11.61 5.78
N ALA A 286 -15.77 -12.43 4.89
CA ALA A 286 -16.50 -13.49 4.20
C ALA A 286 -15.69 -14.78 4.12
N ASP A 287 -16.22 -15.86 4.68
CA ASP A 287 -15.57 -17.16 4.75
C ASP A 287 -16.06 -18.13 3.68
N LEU A 288 -15.15 -18.61 2.86
CA LEU A 288 -15.30 -19.84 2.09
C LEU A 288 -14.72 -20.97 2.93
N LYS A 289 -15.59 -21.72 3.59
CA LYS A 289 -15.20 -22.75 4.59
C LYS A 289 -14.33 -23.86 3.99
N GLY A 290 -13.27 -24.19 4.69
CA GLY A 290 -12.37 -25.29 4.38
C GLY A 290 -13.05 -26.66 4.53
N SER A 291 -12.61 -27.63 3.71
CA SER A 291 -13.18 -28.98 3.68
C SER A 291 -12.54 -29.95 4.68
N GLU A 292 -11.31 -29.68 5.14
CA GLU A 292 -10.55 -30.57 6.04
C GLU A 292 -10.19 -29.86 7.37
N HIS A 293 -9.78 -28.57 7.28
CA HIS A 293 -9.33 -27.74 8.40
C HIS A 293 -10.07 -26.40 8.40
N PRO A 294 -11.41 -26.38 8.63
CA PRO A 294 -12.20 -25.16 8.57
C PRO A 294 -11.83 -24.11 9.62
N GLU A 295 -11.14 -24.51 10.69
CA GLU A 295 -10.60 -23.62 11.71
C GLU A 295 -9.34 -22.87 11.28
N GLU A 296 -8.57 -23.40 10.31
CA GLU A 296 -7.38 -22.76 9.77
C GLU A 296 -7.75 -21.76 8.68
N ILE A 297 -7.23 -20.53 8.78
CA ILE A 297 -7.65 -19.38 7.99
C ILE A 297 -6.50 -18.88 7.10
N VAL A 298 -6.78 -18.69 5.82
CA VAL A 298 -5.94 -17.95 4.88
C VAL A 298 -6.71 -16.71 4.45
N ILE A 299 -6.18 -15.52 4.76
CA ILE A 299 -6.79 -14.24 4.41
C ILE A 299 -6.38 -13.83 2.99
N VAL A 300 -7.33 -13.26 2.24
CA VAL A 300 -7.13 -12.51 0.99
C VAL A 300 -7.89 -11.20 1.08
N SER A 301 -7.21 -10.07 0.88
CA SER A 301 -7.77 -8.78 1.25
C SER A 301 -7.28 -7.59 0.43
N GLY A 302 -7.96 -6.48 0.62
CA GLY A 302 -7.64 -5.12 0.24
C GLY A 302 -8.47 -4.16 1.09
N HIS A 303 -8.17 -2.84 1.08
CA HIS A 303 -8.97 -1.90 1.85
C HIS A 303 -10.12 -1.28 1.03
N LEU A 304 -11.24 -1.05 1.70
CA LEU A 304 -12.48 -0.64 1.04
C LEU A 304 -12.65 0.87 0.99
N ASP A 305 -12.17 1.57 2.02
CA ASP A 305 -12.19 3.03 2.01
C ASP A 305 -11.22 3.61 0.99
N SER A 306 -11.35 4.86 0.70
CA SER A 306 -10.48 5.61 -0.20
C SER A 306 -10.51 7.09 0.14
N TRP A 307 -9.55 7.86 -0.33
CA TRP A 307 -9.66 9.32 -0.28
C TRP A 307 -10.83 9.83 -1.13
N ASP A 308 -11.30 11.02 -0.80
CA ASP A 308 -12.50 11.66 -1.33
C ASP A 308 -12.28 12.52 -2.58
N LEU A 309 -11.06 12.61 -3.09
CA LEU A 309 -10.72 13.40 -4.28
C LEU A 309 -10.99 12.64 -5.57
N GLY A 310 -10.62 11.36 -5.63
CA GLY A 310 -10.88 10.44 -6.72
C GLY A 310 -12.00 9.45 -6.37
N THR A 311 -12.08 8.35 -7.10
CA THR A 311 -13.04 7.27 -6.84
C THR A 311 -12.41 6.03 -6.20
N GLY A 312 -11.12 6.10 -5.82
CA GLY A 312 -10.40 5.00 -5.20
C GLY A 312 -10.36 3.76 -6.09
N ALA A 313 -9.93 3.93 -7.34
CA ALA A 313 -9.88 2.81 -8.29
C ALA A 313 -8.64 1.96 -8.09
N ILE A 314 -7.46 2.61 -8.01
CA ILE A 314 -6.19 1.93 -7.80
C ILE A 314 -5.83 1.84 -6.32
N ASP A 315 -6.50 2.63 -5.47
CA ASP A 315 -6.23 2.80 -4.04
C ASP A 315 -7.56 2.82 -3.24
N ASP A 316 -8.11 1.68 -2.78
CA ASP A 316 -7.74 0.33 -3.13
C ASP A 316 -8.96 -0.50 -3.58
N GLY A 317 -9.84 0.11 -4.39
CA GLY A 317 -10.94 -0.64 -5.00
C GLY A 317 -10.45 -1.85 -5.81
N ALA A 318 -9.25 -1.75 -6.42
CA ALA A 318 -8.66 -2.84 -7.19
C ALA A 318 -8.32 -4.04 -6.31
N GLY A 319 -7.69 -3.85 -5.14
CA GLY A 319 -7.36 -4.93 -4.22
C GLY A 319 -8.60 -5.62 -3.66
N VAL A 320 -9.64 -4.85 -3.31
CA VAL A 320 -10.94 -5.42 -2.93
C VAL A 320 -11.53 -6.25 -4.07
N ALA A 321 -11.52 -5.73 -5.30
CA ALA A 321 -12.10 -6.41 -6.46
C ALA A 321 -11.38 -7.72 -6.79
N VAL A 322 -10.04 -7.77 -6.75
CA VAL A 322 -9.29 -9.02 -7.02
C VAL A 322 -9.44 -10.03 -5.89
N SER A 323 -9.61 -9.57 -4.65
CA SER A 323 -9.89 -10.44 -3.50
C SER A 323 -11.28 -11.09 -3.59
N MET A 324 -12.30 -10.32 -3.99
CA MET A 324 -13.64 -10.83 -4.30
C MET A 324 -13.60 -11.81 -5.48
N GLN A 325 -12.82 -11.50 -6.52
CA GLN A 325 -12.65 -12.34 -7.70
C GLN A 325 -12.01 -13.69 -7.35
N ALA A 326 -11.06 -13.73 -6.41
CA ALA A 326 -10.47 -15.00 -5.97
C ALA A 326 -11.53 -15.97 -5.43
N ALA A 327 -12.42 -15.49 -4.56
CA ALA A 327 -13.52 -16.31 -4.03
C ALA A 327 -14.51 -16.70 -5.13
N PHE A 328 -14.86 -15.78 -6.03
CA PHE A 328 -15.73 -16.04 -7.17
C PHE A 328 -15.19 -17.17 -8.05
N LEU A 329 -13.92 -17.14 -8.43
CA LEU A 329 -13.30 -18.13 -9.30
C LEU A 329 -13.24 -19.51 -8.65
N ILE A 330 -12.90 -19.60 -7.36
CA ILE A 330 -12.89 -20.85 -6.60
C ILE A 330 -14.29 -21.47 -6.57
N LYS A 331 -15.33 -20.67 -6.36
CA LYS A 331 -16.73 -21.11 -6.41
C LYS A 331 -17.17 -21.54 -7.82
N LEU A 332 -16.83 -20.73 -8.83
CA LEU A 332 -17.17 -21.00 -10.24
C LEU A 332 -16.62 -22.36 -10.71
N LEU A 333 -15.40 -22.67 -10.32
CA LEU A 333 -14.73 -23.94 -10.67
C LEU A 333 -15.10 -25.10 -9.76
N GLY A 334 -15.91 -24.88 -8.73
CA GLY A 334 -16.30 -25.92 -7.77
C GLY A 334 -15.14 -26.45 -6.93
N LEU A 335 -14.06 -25.65 -6.79
CA LEU A 335 -12.88 -26.02 -6.04
C LEU A 335 -13.16 -26.01 -4.53
N ARG A 336 -12.50 -26.91 -3.80
CA ARG A 336 -12.72 -27.11 -2.37
C ARG A 336 -11.40 -26.98 -1.62
N PRO A 337 -11.05 -25.79 -1.11
CA PRO A 337 -9.84 -25.62 -0.32
C PRO A 337 -9.90 -26.47 0.95
N LYS A 338 -8.75 -26.93 1.44
CA LYS A 338 -8.67 -27.68 2.70
C LYS A 338 -8.94 -26.79 3.90
N ARG A 339 -8.45 -25.55 3.85
CA ARG A 339 -8.54 -24.50 4.88
C ARG A 339 -9.55 -23.44 4.46
N THR A 340 -10.09 -22.75 5.42
CA THR A 340 -10.98 -21.61 5.15
C THR A 340 -10.21 -20.49 4.46
N ILE A 341 -10.75 -20.01 3.34
CA ILE A 341 -10.33 -18.78 2.70
C ILE A 341 -11.24 -17.68 3.21
N ARG A 342 -10.64 -16.66 3.84
CA ARG A 342 -11.33 -15.49 4.36
C ARG A 342 -11.04 -14.28 3.48
N VAL A 343 -12.06 -13.81 2.78
CA VAL A 343 -12.01 -12.51 2.10
C VAL A 343 -12.28 -11.41 3.11
N ILE A 344 -11.42 -10.40 3.15
CA ILE A 344 -11.66 -9.23 3.98
C ILE A 344 -11.54 -7.97 3.10
N ALA A 345 -12.55 -7.10 3.18
CA ALA A 345 -12.45 -5.73 2.73
C ALA A 345 -12.32 -4.84 3.97
N TRP A 346 -11.11 -4.33 4.20
CA TRP A 346 -10.76 -3.55 5.38
C TRP A 346 -11.38 -2.16 5.34
N MET A 347 -11.68 -1.60 6.50
CA MET A 347 -12.21 -0.25 6.62
C MET A 347 -11.25 0.65 7.38
N ASN A 348 -11.01 1.85 6.85
CA ASN A 348 -10.21 2.89 7.50
C ASN A 348 -8.70 2.65 7.44
N GLU A 349 -8.19 2.09 6.36
CA GLU A 349 -6.73 2.05 6.12
C GLU A 349 -6.19 3.48 6.04
N GLU A 350 -6.78 4.31 5.19
CA GLU A 350 -6.34 5.63 4.73
C GLU A 350 -6.08 6.65 5.86
N ASN A 351 -6.82 6.57 6.95
CA ASN A 351 -6.71 7.57 8.00
C ASN A 351 -6.83 7.01 9.43
N GLY A 352 -6.32 5.80 9.64
CA GLY A 352 -6.31 5.25 11.00
C GLY A 352 -5.96 3.79 11.14
N SER A 353 -6.08 2.98 10.09
CA SER A 353 -5.93 1.52 10.08
C SER A 353 -6.77 0.83 11.17
N MET A 354 -7.98 1.38 11.42
CA MET A 354 -8.83 0.87 12.51
C MET A 354 -9.41 -0.49 12.18
N GLY A 355 -9.61 -0.81 10.88
CA GLY A 355 -10.07 -2.12 10.44
C GLY A 355 -9.12 -3.24 10.86
N GLY A 356 -7.87 -3.15 10.46
CA GLY A 356 -6.84 -4.14 10.83
C GLY A 356 -6.61 -4.21 12.34
N LYS A 357 -6.64 -3.07 13.05
CA LYS A 357 -6.47 -3.02 14.51
C LYS A 357 -7.64 -3.68 15.24
N THR A 358 -8.88 -3.39 14.85
CA THR A 358 -10.08 -3.98 15.46
C THR A 358 -10.09 -5.49 15.23
N TYR A 359 -9.84 -5.93 14.00
CA TYR A 359 -9.72 -7.34 13.69
C TYR A 359 -8.66 -8.03 14.57
N ALA A 360 -7.52 -7.40 14.74
CA ALA A 360 -6.45 -7.96 15.57
C ALA A 360 -6.83 -8.09 17.05
N GLU A 361 -7.60 -7.15 17.59
CA GLU A 361 -8.09 -7.22 18.98
C GLU A 361 -9.14 -8.32 19.13
N ASP A 362 -10.13 -8.36 18.24
CA ASP A 362 -11.28 -9.26 18.33
C ASP A 362 -10.88 -10.73 18.04
N HIS A 363 -9.92 -10.96 17.15
CA HIS A 363 -9.45 -12.28 16.75
C HIS A 363 -8.11 -12.71 17.37
N LYS A 364 -7.58 -11.97 18.35
CA LYS A 364 -6.31 -12.25 18.98
C LYS A 364 -6.17 -13.68 19.51
N ALA A 365 -7.24 -14.23 20.07
CA ALA A 365 -7.26 -15.60 20.59
C ALA A 365 -7.08 -16.66 19.49
N ASP A 366 -7.49 -16.32 18.25
CA ASP A 366 -7.48 -17.22 17.11
C ASP A 366 -6.28 -17.00 16.18
N PHE A 367 -5.34 -16.13 16.50
CA PHE A 367 -4.14 -15.91 15.69
C PHE A 367 -3.37 -17.21 15.43
N GLY A 368 -3.42 -18.16 16.37
CA GLY A 368 -2.90 -19.52 16.19
C GLY A 368 -3.44 -20.22 14.94
N ASN A 369 -4.64 -19.91 14.51
CA ASN A 369 -5.33 -20.52 13.37
C ASN A 369 -5.08 -19.79 12.04
N HIS A 370 -4.59 -18.54 12.05
CA HIS A 370 -4.25 -17.83 10.82
C HIS A 370 -2.99 -18.42 10.19
N VAL A 371 -3.08 -18.90 8.98
CA VAL A 371 -1.99 -19.58 8.25
C VAL A 371 -1.15 -18.60 7.46
N ALA A 372 -1.81 -17.67 6.78
CA ALA A 372 -1.21 -16.58 6.04
C ALA A 372 -2.24 -15.46 5.84
N ALA A 373 -1.75 -14.24 5.58
CA ALA A 373 -2.57 -13.10 5.17
C ALA A 373 -1.98 -12.47 3.90
N ILE A 374 -2.84 -12.27 2.89
CA ILE A 374 -2.47 -11.70 1.60
C ILE A 374 -3.23 -10.39 1.43
N GLU A 375 -2.53 -9.29 1.19
CA GLU A 375 -3.13 -7.99 0.93
C GLU A 375 -2.63 -7.43 -0.40
N SER A 376 -3.53 -6.85 -1.20
CA SER A 376 -3.22 -6.17 -2.44
C SER A 376 -3.55 -4.70 -2.29
N ASP A 377 -2.53 -3.83 -2.24
CA ASP A 377 -2.66 -2.39 -1.98
C ASP A 377 -1.54 -1.57 -2.63
N LEU A 378 -1.16 -1.92 -3.86
CA LEU A 378 -0.20 -1.14 -4.67
C LEU A 378 -0.68 -0.95 -6.10
N GLY A 379 -2.01 -0.82 -6.25
CA GLY A 379 -2.65 -0.53 -7.52
C GLY A 379 -3.04 -1.75 -8.33
N ALA A 380 -3.22 -1.53 -9.64
CA ALA A 380 -3.72 -2.53 -10.59
C ALA A 380 -2.80 -2.74 -11.80
N GLY A 381 -1.51 -2.32 -11.71
CA GLY A 381 -0.53 -2.54 -12.78
C GLY A 381 -0.19 -4.02 -12.97
N HIS A 382 0.46 -4.34 -14.09
CA HIS A 382 0.87 -5.73 -14.39
C HIS A 382 1.63 -6.37 -13.22
N PRO A 383 1.17 -7.52 -12.67
CA PRO A 383 1.90 -8.20 -11.60
C PRO A 383 3.11 -8.95 -12.16
N VAL A 384 4.27 -8.78 -11.54
CA VAL A 384 5.48 -9.54 -11.91
C VAL A 384 5.71 -10.76 -11.01
N GLY A 385 4.93 -10.88 -9.93
CA GLY A 385 5.01 -11.96 -8.96
C GLY A 385 4.38 -11.60 -7.63
N PHE A 386 4.97 -12.11 -6.56
CA PHE A 386 4.57 -11.73 -5.19
C PHE A 386 5.78 -11.69 -4.25
N SER A 387 5.66 -10.91 -3.19
CA SER A 387 6.57 -10.90 -2.05
C SER A 387 5.92 -11.57 -0.84
N ALA A 388 6.74 -12.08 0.06
CA ALA A 388 6.29 -12.69 1.29
C ALA A 388 7.27 -12.41 2.45
N HIS A 389 6.74 -11.95 3.56
CA HIS A 389 7.43 -11.96 4.85
C HIS A 389 7.13 -13.27 5.54
N ALA A 390 8.04 -14.23 5.38
CA ALA A 390 7.88 -15.59 5.85
C ALA A 390 9.25 -16.22 6.09
N ASN A 391 9.32 -17.30 6.89
CA ASN A 391 10.55 -18.02 7.12
C ASN A 391 11.03 -18.81 5.88
N ALA A 392 12.28 -19.27 5.89
CA ALA A 392 12.90 -19.94 4.76
C ALA A 392 12.15 -21.21 4.31
N LYS A 393 11.55 -21.96 5.26
CA LYS A 393 10.77 -23.17 4.93
C LYS A 393 9.45 -22.83 4.24
N ALA A 394 8.78 -21.78 4.68
CA ALA A 394 7.59 -21.27 4.01
C ALA A 394 7.92 -20.78 2.59
N MET A 395 9.02 -20.06 2.42
CA MET A 395 9.49 -19.64 1.10
C MET A 395 9.79 -20.82 0.17
N GLU A 396 10.40 -21.90 0.70
CA GLU A 396 10.61 -23.14 -0.06
C GLU A 396 9.29 -23.75 -0.52
N MET A 397 8.26 -23.77 0.33
CA MET A 397 6.93 -24.28 0.01
C MET A 397 6.19 -23.43 -1.03
N LEU A 398 6.47 -22.14 -1.13
CA LEU A 398 5.86 -21.24 -2.10
C LEU A 398 6.54 -21.27 -3.48
N GLN A 399 7.79 -21.74 -3.59
CA GLN A 399 8.57 -21.74 -4.84
C GLN A 399 7.86 -22.40 -6.05
N PRO A 400 7.07 -23.48 -5.92
CA PRO A 400 6.38 -24.09 -7.07
C PRO A 400 5.39 -23.14 -7.76
N LEU A 401 4.92 -22.09 -7.07
CA LEU A 401 4.00 -21.10 -7.64
C LEU A 401 4.62 -20.28 -8.77
N SER A 402 5.96 -20.11 -8.77
CA SER A 402 6.67 -19.43 -9.85
C SER A 402 6.36 -20.04 -11.22
N ALA A 403 6.38 -21.36 -11.34
CA ALA A 403 6.08 -22.06 -12.60
C ALA A 403 4.60 -21.91 -13.00
N ILE A 404 3.68 -21.91 -12.03
CA ILE A 404 2.25 -21.72 -12.29
C ILE A 404 1.97 -20.32 -12.79
N LEU A 405 2.54 -19.31 -12.13
CA LEU A 405 2.31 -17.90 -12.44
C LEU A 405 3.10 -17.39 -13.63
N GLN A 406 4.09 -18.16 -14.13
CA GLN A 406 4.90 -17.78 -15.28
C GLN A 406 4.07 -17.48 -16.53
N ALA A 407 2.99 -18.22 -16.75
CA ALA A 407 2.11 -18.02 -17.92
C ALA A 407 1.36 -16.68 -17.89
N SER A 408 1.20 -16.05 -16.71
CA SER A 408 0.68 -14.69 -16.55
C SER A 408 1.77 -13.61 -16.42
N GLY A 409 3.06 -13.95 -16.59
CA GLY A 409 4.17 -13.02 -16.41
C GLY A 409 4.61 -12.83 -14.95
N ALA A 410 3.91 -13.41 -13.99
CA ALA A 410 4.07 -13.16 -12.54
C ALA A 410 4.92 -14.24 -11.83
N SER A 411 6.11 -14.55 -12.35
CA SER A 411 6.95 -15.64 -11.85
C SER A 411 7.93 -15.28 -10.73
N VAL A 412 8.05 -14.01 -10.38
CA VAL A 412 8.96 -13.54 -9.33
C VAL A 412 8.41 -13.90 -7.96
N ILE A 413 9.22 -14.55 -7.12
CA ILE A 413 8.93 -14.79 -5.70
C ILE A 413 10.04 -14.16 -4.88
N ARG A 414 9.71 -13.15 -4.08
CA ARG A 414 10.66 -12.39 -3.28
C ARG A 414 10.39 -12.59 -1.79
N GLN A 415 11.43 -12.88 -1.03
CA GLN A 415 11.35 -12.81 0.43
C GLN A 415 11.50 -11.36 0.88
N SER A 416 10.51 -10.85 1.60
CA SER A 416 10.56 -9.54 2.22
C SER A 416 11.30 -9.58 3.56
N GLN A 417 11.86 -8.43 3.95
CA GLN A 417 12.51 -8.24 5.25
C GLN A 417 11.55 -7.62 6.29
N SER A 418 10.37 -7.21 5.87
CA SER A 418 9.31 -6.63 6.69
C SER A 418 7.96 -7.20 6.29
N GLY A 419 6.95 -7.03 7.14
CA GLY A 419 5.57 -7.41 6.82
C GLY A 419 5.08 -6.78 5.52
N GLU A 420 4.20 -7.49 4.85
CA GLU A 420 3.51 -7.06 3.63
C GLU A 420 2.07 -6.69 3.98
N GLY A 421 1.60 -5.54 3.47
CA GLY A 421 0.25 -5.03 3.71
C GLY A 421 0.10 -4.21 5.00
N ALA A 422 -0.67 -3.12 4.92
CA ALA A 422 -0.87 -2.19 6.03
C ALA A 422 -1.89 -2.71 7.04
N ASP A 423 -3.03 -3.24 6.58
CA ASP A 423 -4.09 -3.73 7.44
C ASP A 423 -3.76 -5.08 8.10
N VAL A 424 -2.95 -5.91 7.45
CA VAL A 424 -2.48 -7.19 8.00
C VAL A 424 -1.22 -7.06 8.88
N ALA A 425 -0.67 -5.85 9.05
CA ALA A 425 0.52 -5.62 9.88
C ALA A 425 0.39 -6.13 11.32
N PRO A 426 -0.77 -6.06 12.01
CA PRO A 426 -0.92 -6.66 13.33
C PRO A 426 -0.79 -8.20 13.33
N LEU A 427 -1.19 -8.86 12.24
CA LEU A 427 -1.01 -10.31 12.06
C LEU A 427 0.45 -10.66 11.81
N ASP A 428 1.16 -9.86 11.00
CA ASP A 428 2.60 -9.97 10.80
C ASP A 428 3.35 -9.87 12.12
N ALA A 429 3.04 -8.87 12.93
CA ALA A 429 3.62 -8.68 14.26
C ALA A 429 3.37 -9.88 15.21
N ALA A 430 2.31 -10.64 14.98
CA ALA A 430 2.00 -11.89 15.68
C ALA A 430 2.67 -13.14 15.04
N GLY A 431 3.50 -12.95 14.01
CA GLY A 431 4.24 -14.00 13.32
C GLY A 431 3.43 -14.78 12.28
N VAL A 432 2.31 -14.26 11.82
CA VAL A 432 1.58 -14.81 10.67
C VAL A 432 2.32 -14.42 9.39
N PRO A 433 2.64 -15.35 8.49
CA PRO A 433 3.20 -15.02 7.20
C PRO A 433 2.30 -14.02 6.42
N THR A 434 2.88 -12.91 5.96
CA THR A 434 2.17 -11.92 5.16
C THR A 434 2.72 -11.88 3.74
N LEU A 435 1.85 -11.67 2.76
CA LEU A 435 2.16 -11.70 1.34
C LEU A 435 1.47 -10.54 0.62
N ALA A 436 2.10 -10.06 -0.46
CA ALA A 436 1.49 -9.10 -1.36
C ALA A 436 1.88 -9.37 -2.82
N PRO A 437 1.02 -9.09 -3.82
CA PRO A 437 1.44 -9.09 -5.20
C PRO A 437 2.50 -8.00 -5.44
N ILE A 438 3.45 -8.27 -6.33
CA ILE A 438 4.40 -7.26 -6.81
C ILE A 438 3.85 -6.73 -8.12
N GLN A 439 3.21 -5.56 -8.07
CA GLN A 439 2.67 -4.89 -9.24
C GLN A 439 3.67 -3.91 -9.86
N ASP A 440 3.51 -3.61 -11.13
CA ASP A 440 4.18 -2.47 -11.77
C ASP A 440 3.63 -1.17 -11.17
N ASN A 441 4.37 -0.59 -10.25
CA ASN A 441 4.00 0.62 -9.52
C ASN A 441 4.67 1.90 -10.03
N ARG A 442 5.30 1.86 -11.24
CA ARG A 442 6.04 3.01 -11.80
C ARG A 442 5.16 4.24 -11.99
N THR A 443 3.86 4.06 -12.20
CA THR A 443 2.89 5.14 -12.38
C THR A 443 1.87 5.26 -11.25
N TYR A 444 1.86 4.35 -10.28
CA TYR A 444 0.90 4.32 -9.17
C TYR A 444 0.84 5.67 -8.45
N PHE A 445 1.98 6.20 -8.01
CA PHE A 445 2.06 7.48 -7.30
C PHE A 445 1.83 8.73 -8.18
N ASN A 446 1.49 8.56 -9.45
CA ASN A 446 0.99 9.65 -10.28
C ASN A 446 -0.51 9.90 -10.07
N TYR A 447 -1.23 8.91 -9.56
CA TYR A 447 -2.69 8.93 -9.40
C TYR A 447 -3.14 8.73 -7.96
N HIS A 448 -2.44 7.89 -7.20
CA HIS A 448 -2.64 7.61 -5.79
C HIS A 448 -2.90 8.88 -4.98
N HIS A 449 -3.96 8.93 -4.18
CA HIS A 449 -4.35 10.07 -3.35
C HIS A 449 -4.64 11.37 -4.10
N THR A 450 -4.99 11.30 -5.38
CA THR A 450 -5.36 12.47 -6.20
C THR A 450 -6.76 12.34 -6.80
N ALA A 451 -7.28 13.45 -7.34
CA ALA A 451 -8.54 13.42 -8.08
C ALA A 451 -8.48 12.57 -9.38
N ALA A 452 -7.30 12.11 -9.77
CA ALA A 452 -7.11 11.27 -10.96
C ALA A 452 -7.15 9.76 -10.64
N ASP A 453 -7.32 9.36 -9.37
CA ASP A 453 -7.57 7.96 -9.04
C ASP A 453 -9.00 7.55 -9.40
N THR A 454 -9.15 7.15 -10.65
CA THR A 454 -10.43 6.85 -11.31
C THR A 454 -10.32 5.60 -12.17
N LEU A 455 -11.45 4.98 -12.49
CA LEU A 455 -11.51 3.67 -13.17
C LEU A 455 -10.73 3.62 -14.50
N ASP A 456 -10.58 4.73 -15.23
CA ASP A 456 -9.83 4.82 -16.47
C ASP A 456 -8.30 4.62 -16.31
N LYS A 457 -7.80 4.57 -15.08
CA LYS A 457 -6.39 4.24 -14.76
C LYS A 457 -6.16 2.74 -14.65
N VAL A 458 -7.23 1.95 -14.62
CA VAL A 458 -7.15 0.49 -14.49
C VAL A 458 -7.28 -0.17 -15.86
N VAL A 459 -6.27 -0.93 -16.25
CA VAL A 459 -6.30 -1.74 -17.46
C VAL A 459 -6.98 -3.08 -17.12
N PRO A 460 -8.14 -3.41 -17.74
CA PRO A 460 -8.91 -4.61 -17.37
C PRO A 460 -8.10 -5.91 -17.43
N ARG A 461 -7.18 -6.03 -18.38
CA ARG A 461 -6.30 -7.19 -18.53
C ARG A 461 -5.33 -7.31 -17.35
N GLU A 462 -4.69 -6.22 -16.97
CA GLU A 462 -3.74 -6.22 -15.84
C GLU A 462 -4.45 -6.52 -14.52
N LEU A 463 -5.68 -6.03 -14.35
CA LEU A 463 -6.50 -6.39 -13.18
C LEU A 463 -6.84 -7.89 -13.17
N ALA A 464 -7.14 -8.50 -14.33
CA ALA A 464 -7.36 -9.94 -14.43
C ALA A 464 -6.08 -10.75 -14.10
N GLU A 465 -4.91 -10.25 -14.49
CA GLU A 465 -3.61 -10.82 -14.14
C GLU A 465 -3.36 -10.75 -12.62
N ASN A 466 -3.71 -9.63 -11.95
CA ASN A 466 -3.67 -9.52 -10.49
C ASN A 466 -4.65 -10.48 -9.82
N ALA A 467 -5.87 -10.61 -10.34
CA ALA A 467 -6.85 -11.58 -9.85
C ALA A 467 -6.33 -13.03 -9.96
N ALA A 468 -5.57 -13.35 -11.02
CA ALA A 468 -4.93 -14.66 -11.18
C ALA A 468 -3.87 -14.90 -10.10
N VAL A 469 -3.02 -13.92 -9.79
CA VAL A 469 -2.03 -14.01 -8.72
C VAL A 469 -2.71 -14.23 -7.38
N MET A 470 -3.70 -13.40 -7.03
CA MET A 470 -4.40 -13.47 -5.73
C MET A 470 -5.14 -14.80 -5.56
N ALA A 471 -5.87 -15.26 -6.59
CA ALA A 471 -6.60 -16.51 -6.55
C ALA A 471 -5.68 -17.74 -6.43
N VAL A 472 -4.58 -17.75 -7.20
CA VAL A 472 -3.58 -18.84 -7.15
C VAL A 472 -2.89 -18.87 -5.80
N LEU A 473 -2.47 -17.73 -5.25
CA LEU A 473 -1.80 -17.66 -3.94
C LEU A 473 -2.71 -18.19 -2.82
N VAL A 474 -3.91 -17.60 -2.69
CA VAL A 474 -4.79 -17.95 -1.57
C VAL A 474 -5.25 -19.41 -1.66
N TYR A 475 -5.61 -19.90 -2.87
CA TYR A 475 -6.05 -21.26 -3.04
C TYR A 475 -4.91 -22.28 -2.82
N ALA A 476 -3.69 -21.97 -3.30
CA ALA A 476 -2.53 -22.84 -3.08
C ALA A 476 -2.27 -23.01 -1.58
N ILE A 477 -2.12 -21.89 -0.84
CA ILE A 477 -1.82 -21.92 0.61
C ILE A 477 -2.94 -22.65 1.37
N ALA A 478 -4.21 -22.38 1.02
CA ALA A 478 -5.36 -23.04 1.65
C ALA A 478 -5.47 -24.52 1.32
N SER A 479 -4.83 -25.02 0.24
CA SER A 479 -4.94 -26.39 -0.24
C SER A 479 -3.67 -27.22 -0.06
N LEU A 480 -2.59 -26.65 0.46
CA LEU A 480 -1.36 -27.40 0.78
C LEU A 480 -1.65 -28.55 1.74
N PRO A 481 -1.00 -29.73 1.55
CA PRO A 481 -1.11 -30.85 2.50
C PRO A 481 -0.65 -30.45 3.92
N GLU A 482 0.43 -29.70 4.00
CA GLU A 482 0.97 -29.18 5.25
C GLU A 482 0.63 -27.69 5.41
N ARG A 483 0.48 -27.27 6.66
CA ARG A 483 0.32 -25.84 6.99
C ARG A 483 1.60 -25.08 6.63
N LEU A 484 1.44 -23.86 6.09
CA LEU A 484 2.57 -22.95 5.90
C LEU A 484 3.18 -22.61 7.27
N PRO A 485 4.49 -22.87 7.49
CA PRO A 485 5.11 -22.64 8.79
C PRO A 485 5.34 -21.15 9.06
N ARG A 486 5.23 -20.80 10.35
CA ARG A 486 5.55 -19.47 10.86
C ARG A 486 7.02 -19.35 11.21
#